data_6fb5c3614a1da1c8a2b7e42457c40fb7
#
_entry.id   6fb5c3614a1da1c8a2b7e42457c40fb7
#
_cell.length_a   1.000
_cell.length_b   1.000
_cell.length_c   1.000
_cell.angle_alpha   90.00
_cell.angle_beta   90.00
_cell.angle_gamma   90.00
#
_symmetry.space_group_name_H-M   'P 1'
#
loop_
_entity.id
_entity.type
_entity.pdbx_description
1 polymer ?
#
loop_
_entity_poly.entity_id
_entity_poly.type
_entity_poly.pdbx_seq_one_letter_code
_entity_poly.pdbx_strand_id
1 'polypeptide(L)'
;RLGKRVKDQGFLGLKTNMITFNDEVGASLYMPGTAGRPGWPDLNVPPSLIGQLRDQLIAMQDGAGPDVGIRLDLNFNFKPEGYRQVTTALDDLDLTWIEIDLYDPMALAAIRERIGTPIASCESLYGLREFRPFFEQASVDIAIIDIPWNGAWLGLKIAGMAEAYEVNCAPHNFYG
;
A
#
# COMPACT_ATOMS: atom_id res chain seq x y z
N ARG A 1 -17.36 10.05 7.22
CA ARG A 1 -18.01 10.67 6.01
C ARG A 1 -17.52 10.05 4.70
N LEU A 2 -16.18 9.87 4.52
CA LEU A 2 -15.62 9.33 3.26
C LEU A 2 -16.10 7.89 3.01
N GLY A 3 -15.95 6.99 3.98
CA GLY A 3 -16.40 5.61 3.84
C GLY A 3 -17.88 5.50 3.43
N LYS A 4 -18.77 6.30 4.07
CA LYS A 4 -20.17 6.34 3.69
C LYS A 4 -20.39 6.78 2.22
N ARG A 5 -19.65 7.79 1.74
CA ARG A 5 -19.74 8.23 0.34
C ARG A 5 -19.35 7.13 -0.64
N VAL A 6 -18.30 6.38 -0.34
CA VAL A 6 -17.83 5.26 -1.17
C VAL A 6 -18.92 4.20 -1.29
N LYS A 7 -19.53 3.82 -0.15
CA LYS A 7 -20.65 2.89 -0.12
C LYS A 7 -21.87 3.41 -0.89
N ASP A 8 -22.28 4.66 -0.64
CA ASP A 8 -23.44 5.27 -1.30
C ASP A 8 -23.28 5.36 -2.84
N GLN A 9 -22.03 5.41 -3.32
CA GLN A 9 -21.68 5.40 -4.75
C GLN A 9 -21.53 3.98 -5.34
N GLY A 10 -21.72 2.94 -4.53
CA GLY A 10 -21.66 1.54 -4.97
C GLY A 10 -20.27 0.98 -5.18
N PHE A 11 -19.22 1.63 -4.67
CA PHE A 11 -17.86 1.08 -4.73
C PHE A 11 -17.67 -0.05 -3.69
N LEU A 12 -16.96 -1.10 -4.10
CA LEU A 12 -16.64 -2.25 -3.24
C LEU A 12 -15.28 -2.12 -2.55
N GLY A 13 -14.58 -1.02 -2.78
CA GLY A 13 -13.27 -0.79 -2.18
C GLY A 13 -12.91 0.68 -2.07
N LEU A 14 -12.12 0.99 -1.06
CA LEU A 14 -11.55 2.31 -0.79
C LEU A 14 -10.05 2.16 -0.56
N LYS A 15 -9.24 2.86 -1.36
CA LYS A 15 -7.80 3.01 -1.10
C LYS A 15 -7.54 4.36 -0.44
N THR A 16 -6.70 4.40 0.57
CA THR A 16 -6.30 5.62 1.28
C THR A 16 -4.80 5.60 1.57
N ASN A 17 -4.21 6.79 1.62
CA ASN A 17 -2.87 7.00 2.15
C ASN A 17 -2.96 7.34 3.65
N MET A 18 -1.80 7.50 4.28
CA MET A 18 -1.72 8.02 5.65
C MET A 18 -2.11 9.50 5.67
N ILE A 19 -3.06 9.86 6.52
CA ILE A 19 -3.50 11.24 6.72
C ILE A 19 -3.14 11.66 8.15
N THR A 20 -2.44 12.76 8.28
CA THR A 20 -2.18 13.40 9.57
C THR A 20 -3.05 14.62 9.75
N PHE A 21 -3.44 14.88 10.99
CA PHE A 21 -4.23 16.03 11.36
C PHE A 21 -3.38 16.97 12.22
N ASN A 22 -3.34 18.23 11.83
CA ASN A 22 -2.62 19.29 12.51
C ASN A 22 -3.56 20.49 12.65
N ASP A 23 -3.58 21.11 13.82
CA ASP A 23 -4.48 22.24 14.15
C ASP A 23 -4.25 23.47 13.25
N GLU A 24 -3.03 23.64 12.75
CA GLU A 24 -2.67 24.79 11.88
C GLU A 24 -3.01 24.56 10.40
N VAL A 25 -2.88 23.34 9.90
CA VAL A 25 -2.96 23.00 8.47
C VAL A 25 -4.20 22.14 8.16
N GLY A 26 -4.83 21.58 9.18
CA GLY A 26 -5.92 20.62 9.03
C GLY A 26 -5.42 19.24 8.60
N ALA A 27 -6.17 18.55 7.73
CA ALA A 27 -5.81 17.24 7.21
C ALA A 27 -4.76 17.36 6.11
N SER A 28 -3.67 16.61 6.20
CA SER A 28 -2.62 16.54 5.17
C SER A 28 -2.14 15.10 4.97
N LEU A 29 -1.67 14.81 3.76
CA LEU A 29 -1.02 13.52 3.49
C LEU A 29 0.33 13.44 4.23
N TYR A 30 0.54 12.33 4.92
CA TYR A 30 1.84 12.03 5.50
C TYR A 30 2.71 11.35 4.43
N MET A 31 3.60 12.12 3.84
CA MET A 31 4.46 11.66 2.75
C MET A 31 5.91 12.13 2.93
N PRO A 32 6.60 11.76 4.02
CA PRO A 32 8.02 12.12 4.21
C PRO A 32 8.88 11.56 3.09
N GLY A 33 8.46 10.43 2.51
CA GLY A 33 9.11 9.75 1.42
C GLY A 33 9.20 10.53 0.12
N THR A 34 8.40 11.53 -0.11
CA THR A 34 8.36 12.30 -1.35
C THR A 34 8.79 13.76 -1.19
N ALA A 35 8.92 14.23 0.05
CA ALA A 35 9.09 15.65 0.33
C ALA A 35 10.55 16.14 0.32
N GLY A 36 11.54 15.26 0.11
CA GLY A 36 12.96 15.63 0.11
C GLY A 36 13.43 16.20 1.45
N ARG A 37 12.79 15.88 2.56
CA ARG A 37 13.15 16.37 3.89
C ARG A 37 14.36 15.63 4.44
N PRO A 38 15.19 16.28 5.29
CA PRO A 38 16.24 15.60 6.02
C PRO A 38 15.67 14.45 6.86
N GLY A 39 16.32 13.27 6.78
CA GLY A 39 15.88 12.06 7.52
C GLY A 39 14.87 11.17 6.79
N TRP A 40 14.49 11.55 5.59
CA TRP A 40 13.59 10.81 4.73
C TRP A 40 14.25 9.56 4.04
N PRO A 41 13.55 8.42 3.88
CA PRO A 41 12.31 8.03 4.55
C PRO A 41 12.51 7.80 6.05
N ASP A 42 11.44 7.90 6.84
CA ASP A 42 11.54 7.79 8.29
C ASP A 42 12.02 6.40 8.74
N LEU A 43 12.98 6.40 9.67
CA LEU A 43 13.48 5.16 10.29
C LEU A 43 12.55 4.65 11.39
N ASN A 44 12.00 5.59 12.15
CA ASN A 44 11.19 5.31 13.33
C ASN A 44 9.78 5.84 13.12
N VAL A 45 8.81 5.04 13.50
CA VAL A 45 7.39 5.41 13.48
C VAL A 45 6.96 5.80 14.88
N PRO A 46 6.60 7.07 15.14
CA PRO A 46 6.10 7.47 16.46
C PRO A 46 4.81 6.70 16.80
N PRO A 47 4.64 6.23 18.05
CA PRO A 47 3.39 5.57 18.47
C PRO A 47 2.14 6.39 18.22
N SER A 48 2.24 7.72 18.31
CA SER A 48 1.14 8.64 18.01
C SER A 48 0.71 8.59 16.54
N LEU A 49 1.64 8.40 15.61
CA LEU A 49 1.34 8.27 14.17
C LEU A 49 0.60 6.97 13.89
N ILE A 50 1.02 5.85 14.52
CA ILE A 50 0.31 4.58 14.43
C ILE A 50 -1.11 4.70 14.98
N GLY A 51 -1.29 5.36 16.12
CA GLY A 51 -2.60 5.61 16.71
C GLY A 51 -3.52 6.38 15.76
N GLN A 52 -3.04 7.49 15.20
CA GLN A 52 -3.80 8.28 14.22
C GLN A 52 -4.20 7.48 12.98
N LEU A 53 -3.28 6.65 12.48
CA LEU A 53 -3.55 5.80 11.32
C LEU A 53 -4.60 4.74 11.63
N ARG A 54 -4.53 4.09 12.79
CA ARG A 54 -5.57 3.15 13.24
C ARG A 54 -6.93 3.82 13.33
N ASP A 55 -7.01 4.97 13.99
CA ASP A 55 -8.26 5.73 14.12
C ASP A 55 -8.83 6.12 12.76
N GLN A 56 -7.98 6.52 11.82
CA GLN A 56 -8.37 6.82 10.44
C GLN A 56 -9.01 5.60 9.76
N LEU A 57 -8.35 4.44 9.84
CA LEU A 57 -8.80 3.22 9.18
C LEU A 57 -10.11 2.69 9.79
N ILE A 58 -10.21 2.66 11.10
CA ILE A 58 -11.42 2.27 11.83
C ILE A 58 -12.59 3.18 11.43
N ALA A 59 -12.39 4.50 11.44
CA ALA A 59 -13.42 5.44 11.03
C ALA A 59 -13.86 5.28 9.56
N MET A 60 -12.96 4.82 8.69
CA MET A 60 -13.29 4.50 7.30
C MET A 60 -14.09 3.21 7.19
N GLN A 61 -13.70 2.15 7.92
CA GLN A 61 -14.43 0.87 7.98
C GLN A 61 -15.84 1.08 8.54
N ASP A 62 -15.98 1.78 9.66
CA ASP A 62 -17.29 2.11 10.26
C ASP A 62 -18.21 2.85 9.28
N GLY A 63 -17.65 3.80 8.54
CA GLY A 63 -18.43 4.57 7.56
C GLY A 63 -18.77 3.79 6.29
N ALA A 64 -17.90 2.90 5.85
CA ALA A 64 -18.05 2.12 4.64
C ALA A 64 -18.93 0.87 4.85
N GLY A 65 -18.86 0.28 6.04
CA GLY A 65 -19.52 -0.97 6.38
C GLY A 65 -18.75 -2.19 5.84
N PRO A 66 -19.22 -3.41 6.18
CA PRO A 66 -18.46 -4.64 5.98
C PRO A 66 -18.28 -5.06 4.51
N ASP A 67 -19.08 -4.52 3.60
CA ASP A 67 -19.04 -4.89 2.19
C ASP A 67 -18.02 -4.10 1.36
N VAL A 68 -17.35 -3.11 1.97
CA VAL A 68 -16.35 -2.25 1.30
C VAL A 68 -14.97 -2.52 1.87
N GLY A 69 -14.12 -3.16 1.08
CA GLY A 69 -12.74 -3.45 1.47
C GLY A 69 -11.88 -2.18 1.57
N ILE A 70 -11.14 -2.04 2.67
CA ILE A 70 -10.20 -0.92 2.86
C ILE A 70 -8.80 -1.35 2.46
N ARG A 71 -8.13 -0.48 1.71
CA ARG A 71 -6.76 -0.65 1.22
C ARG A 71 -5.93 0.52 1.71
N LEU A 72 -4.78 0.24 2.29
CA LEU A 72 -3.86 1.26 2.77
C LEU A 72 -2.64 1.32 1.87
N ASP A 73 -2.26 2.53 1.47
CA ASP A 73 -1.06 2.80 0.73
C ASP A 73 -0.08 3.59 1.63
N LEU A 74 1.04 2.96 1.95
CA LEU A 74 2.08 3.54 2.80
C LEU A 74 3.15 4.26 1.98
N ASN A 75 3.07 4.22 0.66
CA ASN A 75 4.04 4.82 -0.25
C ASN A 75 5.51 4.48 0.11
N PHE A 76 6.44 5.39 -0.18
CA PHE A 76 7.86 5.29 0.20
C PHE A 76 8.16 5.91 1.58
N ASN A 77 7.21 5.88 2.52
CA ASN A 77 7.30 6.69 3.73
C ASN A 77 8.29 6.19 4.76
N PHE A 78 8.62 4.89 4.76
CA PHE A 78 9.46 4.29 5.78
C PHE A 78 10.61 3.47 5.20
N LYS A 79 11.55 3.13 6.06
CA LYS A 79 12.52 2.04 5.84
C LYS A 79 11.91 0.70 6.28
N PRO A 80 12.52 -0.44 5.96
CA PRO A 80 11.93 -1.76 6.25
C PRO A 80 11.46 -1.94 7.69
N GLU A 81 12.21 -1.44 8.68
CA GLU A 81 11.82 -1.54 10.08
C GLU A 81 10.55 -0.72 10.40
N GLY A 82 10.42 0.48 9.83
CA GLY A 82 9.22 1.31 9.99
C GLY A 82 7.99 0.63 9.38
N TYR A 83 8.10 0.07 8.18
CA TYR A 83 7.02 -0.72 7.58
C TYR A 83 6.64 -1.91 8.45
N ARG A 84 7.63 -2.65 8.98
CA ARG A 84 7.38 -3.77 9.88
C ARG A 84 6.58 -3.35 11.12
N GLN A 85 6.91 -2.22 11.73
CA GLN A 85 6.19 -1.70 12.90
C GLN A 85 4.74 -1.34 12.54
N VAL A 86 4.54 -0.59 11.46
CA VAL A 86 3.20 -0.18 11.01
C VAL A 86 2.34 -1.39 10.65
N THR A 87 2.85 -2.29 9.81
CA THR A 87 2.07 -3.46 9.35
C THR A 87 1.67 -4.36 10.50
N THR A 88 2.61 -4.65 11.43
CA THR A 88 2.30 -5.44 12.62
C THR A 88 1.23 -4.78 13.50
N ALA A 89 1.26 -3.45 13.61
CA ALA A 89 0.29 -2.71 14.43
C ALA A 89 -1.11 -2.61 13.78
N LEU A 90 -1.23 -2.90 12.49
CA LEU A 90 -2.48 -2.82 11.72
C LEU A 90 -3.07 -4.20 11.36
N ASP A 91 -2.37 -5.28 11.63
CA ASP A 91 -2.72 -6.62 11.15
C ASP A 91 -4.07 -7.16 11.66
N ASP A 92 -4.56 -6.59 12.74
CA ASP A 92 -5.88 -6.90 13.33
C ASP A 92 -7.06 -6.13 12.69
N LEU A 93 -6.80 -5.24 11.71
CA LEU A 93 -7.83 -4.37 11.14
C LEU A 93 -8.57 -4.95 9.92
N ASP A 94 -8.27 -6.19 9.51
CA ASP A 94 -8.91 -6.85 8.36
C ASP A 94 -8.90 -5.98 7.09
N LEU A 95 -7.72 -5.45 6.75
CA LEU A 95 -7.53 -4.67 5.53
C LEU A 95 -7.47 -5.60 4.31
N THR A 96 -7.98 -5.15 3.18
CA THR A 96 -7.90 -5.91 1.91
C THR A 96 -6.46 -6.10 1.48
N TRP A 97 -5.62 -5.08 1.63
CA TRP A 97 -4.16 -5.13 1.54
C TRP A 97 -3.51 -3.88 2.14
N ILE A 98 -2.22 -4.02 2.40
CA ILE A 98 -1.31 -2.88 2.68
C ILE A 98 -0.32 -2.79 1.52
N GLU A 99 -0.23 -1.62 0.90
CA GLU A 99 0.70 -1.33 -0.18
C GLU A 99 1.97 -0.71 0.39
N ILE A 100 3.12 -1.28 0.02
CA ILE A 100 4.45 -0.90 0.51
C ILE A 100 5.40 -0.83 -0.67
N ASP A 101 5.99 0.32 -0.91
CA ASP A 101 6.98 0.49 -1.96
C ASP A 101 8.40 0.32 -1.41
N LEU A 102 8.93 -0.87 -1.58
CA LEU A 102 10.31 -1.23 -1.29
C LEU A 102 10.97 -1.82 -2.54
N TYR A 103 12.22 -1.40 -2.79
CA TYR A 103 13.02 -1.96 -3.88
C TYR A 103 13.75 -3.26 -3.54
N ASP A 104 13.72 -3.68 -2.27
CA ASP A 104 14.33 -4.93 -1.81
C ASP A 104 13.26 -6.01 -1.63
N PRO A 105 13.18 -7.00 -2.54
CA PRO A 105 12.18 -8.06 -2.47
C PRO A 105 12.35 -8.94 -1.23
N MET A 106 13.58 -9.15 -0.72
CA MET A 106 13.79 -9.96 0.46
C MET A 106 13.30 -9.25 1.73
N ALA A 107 13.53 -7.93 1.84
CA ALA A 107 13.01 -7.15 2.95
C ALA A 107 11.47 -7.14 2.96
N LEU A 108 10.86 -7.05 1.78
CA LEU A 108 9.40 -7.08 1.63
C LEU A 108 8.83 -8.47 1.97
N ALA A 109 9.47 -9.56 1.50
CA ALA A 109 9.09 -10.92 1.86
C ALA A 109 9.12 -11.15 3.37
N ALA A 110 10.17 -10.66 4.05
CA ALA A 110 10.30 -10.77 5.50
C ALA A 110 9.22 -9.99 6.27
N ILE A 111 8.67 -8.92 5.71
CA ILE A 111 7.50 -8.21 6.27
C ILE A 111 6.25 -9.06 6.04
N ARG A 112 6.02 -9.51 4.80
CA ARG A 112 4.86 -10.30 4.41
C ARG A 112 4.69 -11.57 5.27
N GLU A 113 5.76 -12.28 5.55
CA GLU A 113 5.74 -13.50 6.36
C GLU A 113 5.26 -13.31 7.81
N ARG A 114 5.21 -12.07 8.30
CA ARG A 114 4.91 -11.75 9.70
C ARG A 114 3.48 -11.33 9.96
N ILE A 115 2.71 -11.09 8.92
CA ILE A 115 1.35 -10.57 9.02
C ILE A 115 0.39 -11.40 8.19
N GLY A 116 -0.88 -11.39 8.57
CA GLY A 116 -1.96 -12.04 7.82
C GLY A 116 -2.55 -11.15 6.72
N THR A 117 -2.39 -9.83 6.83
CA THR A 117 -2.87 -8.87 5.83
C THR A 117 -2.08 -8.98 4.53
N PRO A 118 -2.74 -9.14 3.37
CA PRO A 118 -2.04 -9.21 2.08
C PRO A 118 -1.18 -7.98 1.80
N ILE A 119 -0.01 -8.20 1.17
CA ILE A 119 0.92 -7.15 0.77
C ILE A 119 0.79 -6.87 -0.72
N ALA A 120 0.61 -5.58 -1.06
CA ALA A 120 0.70 -5.05 -2.41
C ALA A 120 2.00 -4.24 -2.57
N SER A 121 2.59 -4.26 -3.76
CA SER A 121 3.79 -3.47 -4.09
C SER A 121 4.05 -3.46 -5.61
N CYS A 122 5.17 -2.88 -6.01
CA CYS A 122 5.72 -2.92 -7.37
C CYS A 122 5.27 -1.79 -8.28
N GLU A 123 4.55 -0.76 -7.83
CA GLU A 123 4.05 0.30 -8.72
C GLU A 123 5.17 1.03 -9.48
N SER A 124 6.36 1.16 -8.88
CA SER A 124 7.50 1.87 -9.44
C SER A 124 8.43 1.02 -10.31
N LEU A 125 8.09 -0.25 -10.52
CA LEU A 125 8.95 -1.18 -11.26
C LEU A 125 8.70 -1.15 -12.77
N TYR A 126 9.77 -1.38 -13.54
CA TYR A 126 9.74 -1.42 -14.99
C TYR A 126 10.13 -2.78 -15.57
N GLY A 127 9.21 -3.33 -16.34
CA GLY A 127 9.48 -4.51 -17.12
C GLY A 127 9.68 -5.78 -16.30
N LEU A 128 9.70 -6.90 -17.01
CA LEU A 128 9.76 -8.25 -16.45
C LEU A 128 10.95 -8.47 -15.49
N ARG A 129 12.09 -7.83 -15.79
CA ARG A 129 13.33 -8.05 -15.02
C ARG A 129 13.24 -7.49 -13.59
N GLU A 130 12.52 -6.38 -13.40
CA GLU A 130 12.37 -5.77 -12.08
C GLU A 130 11.27 -6.47 -11.27
N PHE A 131 10.18 -6.90 -11.91
CA PHE A 131 9.10 -7.64 -11.24
C PHE A 131 9.51 -9.06 -10.82
N ARG A 132 10.31 -9.75 -11.64
CA ARG A 132 10.65 -11.16 -11.44
C ARG A 132 11.21 -11.48 -10.04
N PRO A 133 12.18 -10.75 -9.48
CA PRO A 133 12.70 -11.04 -8.15
C PRO A 133 11.62 -10.97 -7.05
N PHE A 134 10.63 -10.10 -7.18
CA PHE A 134 9.54 -9.98 -6.22
C PHE A 134 8.63 -11.22 -6.23
N PHE A 135 8.40 -11.79 -7.39
CA PHE A 135 7.62 -13.03 -7.53
C PHE A 135 8.43 -14.26 -7.08
N GLU A 136 9.69 -14.36 -7.48
CA GLU A 136 10.59 -15.46 -7.09
C GLU A 136 10.80 -15.54 -5.57
N GLN A 137 10.80 -14.40 -4.88
CA GLN A 137 10.94 -14.32 -3.41
C GLN A 137 9.59 -14.36 -2.67
N ALA A 138 8.48 -14.55 -3.37
CA ALA A 138 7.14 -14.48 -2.79
C ALA A 138 6.93 -13.20 -1.94
N SER A 139 7.39 -12.06 -2.44
CA SER A 139 7.40 -10.80 -1.69
C SER A 139 6.04 -10.11 -1.63
N VAL A 140 5.14 -10.43 -2.56
CA VAL A 140 3.84 -9.77 -2.73
C VAL A 140 2.71 -10.75 -2.96
N ASP A 141 1.52 -10.40 -2.52
CA ASP A 141 0.25 -11.05 -2.85
C ASP A 141 -0.43 -10.37 -4.04
N ILE A 142 -0.18 -9.06 -4.19
CA ILE A 142 -0.74 -8.24 -5.24
C ILE A 142 0.38 -7.42 -5.91
N ALA A 143 0.58 -7.63 -7.20
CA ALA A 143 1.46 -6.80 -8.00
C ALA A 143 0.72 -5.57 -8.50
N ILE A 144 1.16 -4.39 -8.08
CA ILE A 144 0.69 -3.12 -8.62
C ILE A 144 1.47 -2.85 -9.91
N ILE A 145 0.77 -2.81 -11.04
CA ILE A 145 1.39 -2.64 -12.36
C ILE A 145 0.99 -1.27 -12.90
N ASP A 146 1.92 -0.33 -12.95
CA ASP A 146 1.65 0.96 -13.58
C ASP A 146 1.61 0.79 -15.11
N ILE A 147 0.41 0.83 -15.67
CA ILE A 147 0.18 0.64 -17.11
C ILE A 147 0.66 1.84 -17.94
N PRO A 148 0.46 3.11 -17.52
CA PRO A 148 1.07 4.25 -18.20
C PRO A 148 2.59 4.15 -18.33
N TRP A 149 3.27 3.66 -17.31
CA TRP A 149 4.73 3.54 -17.33
C TRP A 149 5.25 2.33 -18.10
N ASN A 150 4.60 1.18 -17.93
CA ASN A 150 5.02 -0.05 -18.58
C ASN A 150 4.47 -0.21 -20.02
N GLY A 151 3.39 0.51 -20.34
CA GLY A 151 2.63 0.29 -21.56
C GLY A 151 1.80 -1.01 -21.53
N ALA A 152 0.72 -1.05 -22.30
CA ALA A 152 -0.22 -2.16 -22.29
C ALA A 152 0.43 -3.52 -22.63
N TRP A 153 1.34 -3.53 -23.61
CA TRP A 153 2.00 -4.77 -24.04
C TRP A 153 2.90 -5.37 -22.95
N LEU A 154 3.67 -4.55 -22.28
CA LEU A 154 4.56 -5.02 -21.22
C LEU A 154 3.77 -5.35 -19.96
N GLY A 155 2.72 -4.56 -19.65
CA GLY A 155 1.79 -4.85 -18.57
C GLY A 155 1.15 -6.22 -18.68
N LEU A 156 0.69 -6.62 -19.88
CA LEU A 156 0.16 -7.96 -20.13
C LEU A 156 1.20 -9.07 -19.91
N LYS A 157 2.45 -8.85 -20.28
CA LYS A 157 3.52 -9.83 -20.02
C LYS A 157 3.84 -9.97 -18.55
N ILE A 158 3.83 -8.84 -17.79
CA ILE A 158 4.03 -8.85 -16.33
C ILE A 158 2.86 -9.59 -15.69
N ALA A 159 1.61 -9.32 -16.08
CA ALA A 159 0.43 -10.00 -15.57
C ALA A 159 0.47 -11.52 -15.87
N GLY A 160 0.89 -11.93 -17.07
CA GLY A 160 1.07 -13.35 -17.39
C GLY A 160 2.21 -14.01 -16.60
N MET A 161 3.25 -13.26 -16.24
CA MET A 161 4.27 -13.76 -15.32
C MET A 161 3.71 -13.87 -13.90
N ALA A 162 2.97 -12.86 -13.41
CA ALA A 162 2.32 -12.88 -12.10
C ALA A 162 1.37 -14.09 -11.96
N GLU A 163 0.59 -14.40 -13.00
CA GLU A 163 -0.28 -15.58 -13.05
C GLU A 163 0.52 -16.88 -12.82
N ALA A 164 1.69 -17.02 -13.42
CA ALA A 164 2.54 -18.19 -13.24
C ALA A 164 3.09 -18.36 -11.81
N TYR A 165 3.13 -17.27 -11.04
CA TYR A 165 3.51 -17.26 -9.61
C TYR A 165 2.32 -17.14 -8.66
N GLU A 166 1.08 -17.24 -9.17
CA GLU A 166 -0.17 -17.12 -8.42
C GLU A 166 -0.30 -15.77 -7.69
N VAL A 167 0.28 -14.70 -8.24
CA VAL A 167 0.21 -13.34 -7.72
C VAL A 167 -0.93 -12.58 -8.40
N ASN A 168 -1.79 -11.94 -7.61
CA ASN A 168 -2.86 -11.09 -8.13
C ASN A 168 -2.30 -9.81 -8.76
N CYS A 169 -3.02 -9.20 -9.69
CA CYS A 169 -2.63 -7.94 -10.32
C CYS A 169 -3.65 -6.84 -10.02
N ALA A 170 -3.15 -5.65 -9.70
CA ALA A 170 -3.95 -4.45 -9.60
C ALA A 170 -3.31 -3.36 -10.49
N PRO A 171 -3.92 -3.03 -11.64
CA PRO A 171 -3.39 -1.98 -12.50
C PRO A 171 -3.40 -0.61 -11.81
N HIS A 172 -2.26 0.07 -11.85
CA HIS A 172 -2.11 1.43 -11.36
C HIS A 172 -2.28 2.45 -12.48
N ASN A 173 -2.93 3.57 -12.15
CA ASN A 173 -3.02 4.72 -13.03
C ASN A 173 -3.11 6.00 -12.19
N PHE A 174 -2.04 6.79 -12.21
CA PHE A 174 -2.00 8.08 -11.53
C PHE A 174 -2.50 9.24 -12.41
N TYR A 175 -2.61 9.02 -13.72
CA TYR A 175 -2.76 10.10 -14.71
C TYR A 175 -4.20 10.31 -15.22
N GLY A 176 -5.17 9.62 -14.69
CA GLY A 176 -6.58 9.86 -15.06
C GLY A 176 -7.45 8.70 -15.31
#